data_ce01274ac58798cb92f56d18d751daf5
#
_entry.id   ce01274ac58798cb92f56d18d751daf5
#
_cell.length_a   1.000
_cell.length_b   1.000
_cell.length_c   1.000
_cell.angle_alpha   90.00
_cell.angle_beta   90.00
_cell.angle_gamma   90.00
#
_symmetry.space_group_name_H-M   'P 1'
#
loop_
_entity.id
_entity.type
_entity.pdbx_description
1 polymer ?
#
loop_
_entity_poly.entity_id
_entity_poly.type
_entity_poly.pdbx_seq_one_letter_code
_entity_poly.pdbx_strand_id
1 'polypeptide(L)'
;MEEKRVLIPSGNDKKLHGVIYFALDENPLDRPPILIMCHGFTGDKYEWGRFPKTAKVLNKKGYDVLIFDFSGSGENKREPVNLSKQASDIENVYDWVKNQGYSKIGVLGLSFGGQTVLKASLPGIITYVFWAPLLLLHTTGDQADWFKDIAKGPVEIPSSGEFEPIIIDMSFVTDMGQFRVKPALKKLYPPTLIVQGTKDDKVPLELTKKAFSMMPQDDNHKLVEVQNATHDFKEIHLQEFIQETVNWLKNYF
;
A
#
# COMPACT_ATOMS: atom_id res chain seq x y z
N MET A 1 -14.72 10.61 -14.85
CA MET A 1 -14.14 10.32 -13.53
C MET A 1 -13.92 11.66 -12.85
N GLU A 2 -14.60 11.87 -11.78
CA GLU A 2 -14.40 13.06 -10.95
C GLU A 2 -13.27 12.75 -9.95
N GLU A 3 -12.35 13.69 -9.81
CA GLU A 3 -11.26 13.57 -8.84
C GLU A 3 -11.16 14.84 -7.99
N LYS A 4 -10.75 14.68 -6.74
CA LYS A 4 -10.57 15.79 -5.82
C LYS A 4 -9.27 15.64 -5.05
N ARG A 5 -8.41 16.66 -5.13
CA ARG A 5 -7.24 16.76 -4.24
C ARG A 5 -7.70 17.03 -2.81
N VAL A 6 -7.09 16.37 -1.87
CA VAL A 6 -7.39 16.47 -0.44
C VAL A 6 -6.12 16.63 0.37
N LEU A 7 -6.24 17.33 1.49
CA LEU A 7 -5.21 17.42 2.52
C LEU A 7 -5.73 16.71 3.77
N ILE A 8 -5.13 15.58 4.11
CA ILE A 8 -5.57 14.72 5.19
C ILE A 8 -4.77 15.07 6.45
N PRO A 9 -5.40 15.43 7.57
CA PRO A 9 -4.69 15.70 8.83
C PRO A 9 -3.90 14.48 9.30
N SER A 10 -2.63 14.67 9.68
CA SER A 10 -1.75 13.62 10.19
C SER A 10 -0.97 14.11 11.40
N GLY A 11 -1.63 14.28 12.53
CA GLY A 11 -1.03 14.71 13.79
C GLY A 11 -0.15 15.99 13.70
N ASN A 12 0.10 16.66 14.80
CA ASN A 12 1.06 17.79 14.92
C ASN A 12 1.04 18.80 13.75
N ASP A 13 -0.14 19.26 13.32
CA ASP A 13 -0.36 20.20 12.21
C ASP A 13 0.15 19.74 10.82
N LYS A 14 0.57 18.48 10.69
CA LYS A 14 0.94 17.89 9.39
C LYS A 14 -0.30 17.53 8.59
N LYS A 15 -0.15 17.56 7.27
CA LYS A 15 -1.17 17.15 6.31
C LYS A 15 -0.53 16.26 5.26
N LEU A 16 -1.22 15.18 4.89
CA LEU A 16 -0.82 14.30 3.80
C LEU A 16 -1.57 14.69 2.54
N HIS A 17 -0.86 14.78 1.43
CA HIS A 17 -1.44 15.05 0.12
C HIS A 17 -2.08 13.79 -0.44
N GLY A 18 -3.35 13.88 -0.82
CA GLY A 18 -4.09 12.78 -1.41
C GLY A 18 -4.98 13.21 -2.57
N VAL A 19 -5.51 12.22 -3.28
CA VAL A 19 -6.51 12.39 -4.34
C VAL A 19 -7.59 11.33 -4.14
N ILE A 20 -8.86 11.79 -4.07
CA ILE A 20 -10.01 10.89 -4.15
C ILE A 20 -10.51 10.86 -5.58
N TYR A 21 -10.73 9.67 -6.09
CA TYR A 21 -11.42 9.39 -7.34
C TYR A 21 -12.80 8.85 -7.01
N PHE A 22 -13.84 9.56 -7.46
CA PHE A 22 -15.22 9.20 -7.14
C PHE A 22 -15.81 8.24 -8.16
N ALA A 23 -16.55 7.25 -7.68
CA ALA A 23 -17.40 6.42 -8.51
C ALA A 23 -18.47 7.27 -9.21
N LEU A 24 -18.95 6.79 -10.36
CA LEU A 24 -19.94 7.53 -11.16
C LEU A 24 -21.39 7.33 -10.64
N ASP A 25 -21.58 6.93 -9.40
CA ASP A 25 -22.91 6.67 -8.86
C ASP A 25 -23.53 7.94 -8.26
N GLU A 26 -24.79 8.20 -8.63
CA GLU A 26 -25.50 9.45 -8.35
C GLU A 26 -26.28 9.44 -7.02
N ASN A 27 -26.08 8.41 -6.15
CA ASN A 27 -26.86 8.36 -4.90
C ASN A 27 -26.10 9.04 -3.74
N PRO A 28 -26.48 10.29 -3.35
CA PRO A 28 -25.79 11.03 -2.30
C PRO A 28 -26.06 10.52 -0.87
N LEU A 29 -26.96 9.55 -0.70
CA LEU A 29 -27.39 9.08 0.63
C LEU A 29 -26.55 7.92 1.17
N ASP A 30 -25.87 7.16 0.28
CA ASP A 30 -24.97 6.07 0.67
C ASP A 30 -23.60 6.25 0.00
N ARG A 31 -22.58 6.48 0.80
CA ARG A 31 -21.21 6.51 0.27
C ARG A 31 -20.87 5.12 -0.31
N PRO A 32 -20.36 5.06 -1.56
CA PRO A 32 -19.91 3.79 -2.11
C PRO A 32 -18.75 3.23 -1.29
N PRO A 33 -18.44 1.94 -1.42
CA PRO A 33 -17.24 1.38 -0.81
C PRO A 33 -15.99 2.11 -1.31
N ILE A 34 -14.99 2.29 -0.44
CA ILE A 34 -13.74 2.95 -0.78
C ILE A 34 -12.54 2.02 -0.62
N LEU A 35 -11.61 2.08 -1.59
CA LEU A 35 -10.31 1.45 -1.49
C LEU A 35 -9.23 2.51 -1.26
N ILE A 36 -8.53 2.43 -0.11
CA ILE A 36 -7.35 3.25 0.17
C ILE A 36 -6.13 2.53 -0.41
N MET A 37 -5.31 3.21 -1.21
CA MET A 37 -4.14 2.62 -1.86
C MET A 37 -2.84 3.22 -1.32
N CYS A 38 -1.95 2.36 -0.84
CA CYS A 38 -0.70 2.67 -0.16
C CYS A 38 0.49 2.31 -1.07
N HIS A 39 1.30 3.31 -1.44
CA HIS A 39 2.43 3.16 -2.35
C HIS A 39 3.63 2.43 -1.75
N GLY A 40 4.58 2.03 -2.63
CA GLY A 40 5.82 1.35 -2.27
C GLY A 40 6.91 2.28 -1.72
N PHE A 41 8.11 1.72 -1.46
CA PHE A 41 9.20 2.36 -0.71
C PHE A 41 9.63 3.72 -1.28
N THR A 42 9.99 3.84 -2.52
CA THR A 42 10.42 5.09 -3.15
C THR A 42 9.32 5.75 -3.97
N GLY A 43 8.10 5.20 -3.89
CA GLY A 43 6.95 5.61 -4.66
C GLY A 43 6.30 6.89 -4.14
N ASP A 44 5.26 7.25 -4.84
CA ASP A 44 4.33 8.32 -4.51
C ASP A 44 2.89 7.84 -4.78
N LYS A 45 1.90 8.67 -4.44
CA LYS A 45 0.48 8.32 -4.61
C LYS A 45 0.07 7.94 -6.04
N TYR A 46 0.85 8.28 -7.05
CA TYR A 46 0.52 7.93 -8.44
C TYR A 46 1.12 6.61 -8.89
N GLU A 47 2.21 6.14 -8.26
CA GLU A 47 2.87 4.87 -8.58
C GLU A 47 3.08 4.70 -10.10
N TRP A 48 3.74 5.67 -10.76
CA TRP A 48 3.91 5.74 -12.23
C TRP A 48 2.60 5.62 -13.02
N GLY A 49 1.50 6.11 -12.47
CA GLY A 49 0.18 6.03 -13.07
C GLY A 49 -0.56 4.69 -12.86
N ARG A 50 0.02 3.73 -12.14
CA ARG A 50 -0.65 2.45 -11.82
C ARG A 50 -1.90 2.68 -10.97
N PHE A 51 -1.79 3.50 -9.92
CA PHE A 51 -2.92 3.80 -9.03
C PHE A 51 -4.04 4.58 -9.70
N PRO A 52 -3.80 5.66 -10.46
CA PRO A 52 -4.86 6.32 -11.25
C PRO A 52 -5.53 5.40 -12.27
N LYS A 53 -4.76 4.53 -12.95
CA LYS A 53 -5.34 3.53 -13.88
C LYS A 53 -6.25 2.55 -13.15
N THR A 54 -5.85 2.10 -11.98
CA THR A 54 -6.65 1.21 -11.11
C THR A 54 -7.91 1.91 -10.64
N ALA A 55 -7.80 3.15 -10.15
CA ALA A 55 -8.93 3.97 -9.73
C ALA A 55 -9.97 4.11 -10.83
N LYS A 56 -9.53 4.40 -12.08
CA LYS A 56 -10.42 4.51 -13.23
C LYS A 56 -11.22 3.24 -13.50
N VAL A 57 -10.63 2.07 -13.28
CA VAL A 57 -11.34 0.78 -13.45
C VAL A 57 -12.31 0.55 -12.29
N LEU A 58 -11.87 0.80 -11.06
CA LEU A 58 -12.69 0.60 -9.86
C LEU A 58 -13.88 1.56 -9.80
N ASN A 59 -13.71 2.83 -10.19
CA ASN A 59 -14.83 3.78 -10.24
C ASN A 59 -15.96 3.33 -11.16
N LYS A 60 -15.63 2.71 -12.31
CA LYS A 60 -16.63 2.12 -13.21
C LYS A 60 -17.37 0.92 -12.62
N LYS A 61 -16.90 0.41 -11.49
CA LYS A 61 -17.50 -0.70 -10.73
C LYS A 61 -18.20 -0.24 -9.45
N GLY A 62 -18.29 1.08 -9.23
CA GLY A 62 -18.98 1.66 -8.08
C GLY A 62 -18.11 1.79 -6.83
N TYR A 63 -16.78 1.77 -6.95
CA TYR A 63 -15.87 1.96 -5.81
C TYR A 63 -15.22 3.34 -5.87
N ASP A 64 -15.21 4.08 -4.77
CA ASP A 64 -14.32 5.21 -4.60
C ASP A 64 -12.89 4.73 -4.36
N VAL A 65 -11.92 5.55 -4.72
CA VAL A 65 -10.49 5.24 -4.49
C VAL A 65 -9.80 6.46 -3.92
N LEU A 66 -9.09 6.27 -2.81
CA LEU A 66 -8.18 7.27 -2.24
C LEU A 66 -6.74 6.81 -2.44
N ILE A 67 -5.95 7.64 -3.06
CA ILE A 67 -4.48 7.54 -3.11
C ILE A 67 -3.87 8.69 -2.33
N PHE A 68 -2.76 8.47 -1.64
CA PHE A 68 -2.11 9.50 -0.84
C PHE A 68 -0.60 9.27 -0.74
N ASP A 69 0.15 10.33 -0.46
CA ASP A 69 1.58 10.26 -0.18
C ASP A 69 1.82 10.00 1.31
N PHE A 70 2.66 9.04 1.64
CA PHE A 70 3.18 8.88 3.00
C PHE A 70 4.10 10.05 3.40
N SER A 71 4.25 10.28 4.70
CA SER A 71 5.23 11.23 5.26
C SER A 71 6.63 11.00 4.67
N GLY A 72 7.26 12.06 4.24
CA GLY A 72 8.59 12.02 3.61
C GLY A 72 8.60 11.67 2.12
N SER A 73 7.45 11.40 1.51
CA SER A 73 7.32 10.98 0.11
C SER A 73 6.43 11.93 -0.70
N GLY A 74 6.50 11.85 -2.02
CA GLY A 74 5.62 12.55 -2.96
C GLY A 74 5.62 14.07 -2.76
N GLU A 75 4.44 14.68 -2.61
CA GLU A 75 4.25 16.12 -2.37
C GLU A 75 4.47 16.50 -0.89
N ASN A 76 4.64 15.54 0.02
CA ASN A 76 4.81 15.83 1.43
C ASN A 76 6.23 16.33 1.74
N LYS A 77 6.35 17.12 2.82
CA LYS A 77 7.65 17.61 3.29
C LYS A 77 8.64 16.45 3.50
N ARG A 78 9.87 16.64 3.04
CA ARG A 78 10.96 15.66 3.22
C ARG A 78 11.33 15.53 4.70
N GLU A 79 11.27 14.32 5.17
CA GLU A 79 11.70 13.89 6.50
C GLU A 79 12.08 12.40 6.44
N PRO A 80 12.87 11.88 7.39
CA PRO A 80 13.22 10.48 7.40
C PRO A 80 11.99 9.56 7.40
N VAL A 81 11.96 8.66 6.42
CA VAL A 81 10.92 7.64 6.27
C VAL A 81 11.19 6.49 7.23
N ASN A 82 10.17 6.00 7.91
CA ASN A 82 10.22 4.73 8.63
C ASN A 82 8.85 4.05 8.67
N LEU A 83 8.83 2.77 8.97
CA LEU A 83 7.64 1.93 8.92
C LEU A 83 6.57 2.37 9.93
N SER A 84 6.95 2.75 11.16
CA SER A 84 6.01 3.19 12.20
C SER A 84 5.32 4.49 11.84
N LYS A 85 6.07 5.44 11.26
CA LYS A 85 5.52 6.72 10.80
C LYS A 85 4.50 6.50 9.68
N GLN A 86 4.84 5.67 8.69
CA GLN A 86 3.90 5.35 7.61
C GLN A 86 2.68 4.55 8.11
N ALA A 87 2.85 3.67 9.09
CA ALA A 87 1.73 2.99 9.73
C ALA A 87 0.79 3.99 10.43
N SER A 88 1.34 4.98 11.13
CA SER A 88 0.53 6.06 11.71
C SER A 88 -0.16 6.93 10.65
N ASP A 89 0.50 7.17 9.52
CA ASP A 89 -0.12 7.91 8.41
C ASP A 89 -1.36 7.18 7.88
N ILE A 90 -1.28 5.87 7.62
CA ILE A 90 -2.46 5.11 7.13
C ILE A 90 -3.55 5.03 8.19
N GLU A 91 -3.24 4.97 9.48
CA GLU A 91 -4.22 5.05 10.57
C GLU A 91 -4.95 6.40 10.55
N ASN A 92 -4.24 7.51 10.40
CA ASN A 92 -4.83 8.84 10.26
C ASN A 92 -5.69 8.97 8.98
N VAL A 93 -5.23 8.43 7.85
CA VAL A 93 -6.00 8.38 6.59
C VAL A 93 -7.27 7.57 6.76
N TYR A 94 -7.20 6.42 7.39
CA TYR A 94 -8.34 5.56 7.67
C TYR A 94 -9.39 6.27 8.54
N ASP A 95 -8.98 6.91 9.63
CA ASP A 95 -9.86 7.66 10.50
C ASP A 95 -10.48 8.86 9.78
N TRP A 96 -9.70 9.55 8.95
CA TRP A 96 -10.22 10.64 8.14
C TRP A 96 -11.28 10.14 7.14
N VAL A 97 -11.06 9.01 6.47
CA VAL A 97 -12.02 8.38 5.55
C VAL A 97 -13.32 8.02 6.27
N LYS A 98 -13.23 7.44 7.47
CA LYS A 98 -14.42 7.18 8.31
C LYS A 98 -15.18 8.46 8.62
N ASN A 99 -14.48 9.53 8.97
CA ASN A 99 -15.08 10.85 9.26
C ASN A 99 -15.69 11.50 8.00
N GLN A 100 -15.33 11.08 6.78
CA GLN A 100 -16.01 11.46 5.54
C GLN A 100 -17.32 10.66 5.31
N GLY A 101 -17.70 9.75 6.22
CA GLY A 101 -18.93 8.97 6.16
C GLY A 101 -18.79 7.61 5.44
N TYR A 102 -17.58 7.16 5.12
CA TYR A 102 -17.38 5.83 4.56
C TYR A 102 -17.48 4.75 5.64
N SER A 103 -18.33 3.77 5.42
CA SER A 103 -18.54 2.61 6.30
C SER A 103 -17.93 1.31 5.75
N LYS A 104 -17.74 1.23 4.44
CA LYS A 104 -17.13 0.09 3.75
C LYS A 104 -15.76 0.48 3.22
N ILE A 105 -14.72 0.09 3.95
CA ILE A 105 -13.33 0.49 3.66
C ILE A 105 -12.48 -0.75 3.43
N GLY A 106 -11.78 -0.80 2.29
CA GLY A 106 -10.71 -1.74 1.99
C GLY A 106 -9.38 -1.00 1.87
N VAL A 107 -8.28 -1.73 2.01
CA VAL A 107 -6.93 -1.16 1.84
C VAL A 107 -6.12 -2.02 0.89
N LEU A 108 -5.44 -1.36 -0.05
CA LEU A 108 -4.45 -1.96 -0.93
C LEU A 108 -3.06 -1.47 -0.54
N GLY A 109 -2.12 -2.40 -0.32
CA GLY A 109 -0.71 -2.10 -0.08
C GLY A 109 0.18 -2.68 -1.16
N LEU A 110 0.97 -1.83 -1.82
CA LEU A 110 1.96 -2.23 -2.82
C LEU A 110 3.35 -2.34 -2.19
N SER A 111 4.05 -3.46 -2.40
CA SER A 111 5.46 -3.64 -1.99
C SER A 111 5.66 -3.30 -0.50
N PHE A 112 6.49 -2.31 -0.17
CA PHE A 112 6.69 -1.80 1.20
C PHE A 112 5.39 -1.26 1.83
N GLY A 113 4.50 -0.67 1.03
CA GLY A 113 3.16 -0.28 1.49
C GLY A 113 2.34 -1.45 2.03
N GLY A 114 2.58 -2.67 1.55
CA GLY A 114 2.00 -3.89 2.11
C GLY A 114 2.45 -4.15 3.55
N GLN A 115 3.74 -3.97 3.84
CA GLN A 115 4.26 -4.10 5.22
C GLN A 115 3.75 -2.98 6.13
N THR A 116 3.62 -1.76 5.60
CA THR A 116 3.03 -0.62 6.31
C THR A 116 1.59 -0.91 6.72
N VAL A 117 0.77 -1.39 5.79
CA VAL A 117 -0.62 -1.78 6.06
C VAL A 117 -0.70 -2.91 7.10
N LEU A 118 0.18 -3.92 7.00
CA LEU A 118 0.22 -5.02 7.97
C LEU A 118 0.58 -4.56 9.39
N LYS A 119 1.39 -3.50 9.52
CA LYS A 119 1.77 -2.92 10.82
C LYS A 119 0.68 -2.04 11.42
N ALA A 120 -0.11 -1.39 10.60
CA ALA A 120 -1.13 -0.44 11.03
C ALA A 120 -2.30 -1.12 11.75
N SER A 121 -2.94 -0.39 12.66
CA SER A 121 -4.16 -0.83 13.34
C SER A 121 -5.38 -0.20 12.65
N LEU A 122 -6.12 -1.00 11.88
CA LEU A 122 -7.25 -0.57 11.07
C LEU A 122 -8.53 -1.33 11.48
N PRO A 123 -9.13 -0.99 12.64
CA PRO A 123 -10.26 -1.75 13.18
C PRO A 123 -11.52 -1.59 12.33
N GLY A 124 -12.09 -2.72 11.88
CA GLY A 124 -13.30 -2.74 11.04
C GLY A 124 -13.02 -2.60 9.55
N ILE A 125 -11.77 -2.79 9.14
CA ILE A 125 -11.45 -2.94 7.71
C ILE A 125 -12.18 -4.16 7.15
N ILE A 126 -12.75 -4.04 5.95
CA ILE A 126 -13.53 -5.13 5.34
C ILE A 126 -12.62 -6.11 4.62
N THR A 127 -11.62 -5.62 3.91
CA THR A 127 -10.70 -6.47 3.16
C THR A 127 -9.36 -5.81 2.92
N TYR A 128 -8.33 -6.64 2.78
CA TYR A 128 -7.00 -6.23 2.33
C TYR A 128 -6.71 -6.76 0.93
N VAL A 129 -6.01 -5.95 0.17
CA VAL A 129 -5.39 -6.34 -1.11
C VAL A 129 -3.89 -6.03 -1.02
N PHE A 130 -3.05 -6.98 -1.32
CA PHE A 130 -1.62 -6.79 -1.38
C PHE A 130 -1.10 -7.06 -2.79
N TRP A 131 -0.36 -6.10 -3.34
CA TRP A 131 0.30 -6.21 -4.62
C TRP A 131 1.82 -6.32 -4.43
N ALA A 132 2.40 -7.44 -4.84
CA ALA A 132 3.84 -7.72 -4.70
C ALA A 132 4.40 -7.30 -3.32
N PRO A 133 3.76 -7.71 -2.18
CA PRO A 133 4.00 -7.08 -0.90
C PRO A 133 5.31 -7.54 -0.24
N LEU A 134 6.08 -6.61 0.28
CA LEU A 134 7.24 -6.90 1.12
C LEU A 134 6.77 -7.29 2.54
N LEU A 135 6.29 -8.53 2.71
CA LEU A 135 5.83 -9.02 4.03
C LEU A 135 6.96 -9.65 4.86
N LEU A 136 7.93 -10.26 4.22
CA LEU A 136 9.13 -10.79 4.89
C LEU A 136 10.35 -10.05 4.40
N LEU A 137 11.22 -9.66 5.32
CA LEU A 137 12.46 -8.99 4.97
C LEU A 137 13.34 -9.91 4.12
N HIS A 138 13.85 -9.34 3.06
CA HIS A 138 14.82 -9.93 2.17
C HIS A 138 15.85 -8.85 1.84
N THR A 139 17.12 -9.16 2.06
CA THR A 139 18.23 -8.26 1.70
C THR A 139 18.74 -8.64 0.32
N THR A 140 18.62 -7.74 -0.64
CA THR A 140 19.33 -7.82 -1.92
C THR A 140 20.73 -7.21 -1.76
N GLY A 141 21.68 -7.52 -2.66
CA GLY A 141 23.04 -7.02 -2.60
C GLY A 141 23.14 -5.49 -2.47
N ASP A 142 22.31 -4.76 -3.24
CA ASP A 142 22.27 -3.29 -3.23
C ASP A 142 21.85 -2.71 -1.87
N GLN A 143 20.99 -3.39 -1.13
CA GLN A 143 20.54 -2.95 0.20
C GLN A 143 21.64 -3.08 1.26
N ALA A 144 22.59 -3.99 1.09
CA ALA A 144 23.72 -4.13 2.01
C ALA A 144 24.65 -2.89 2.01
N ASP A 145 24.77 -2.21 0.88
CA ASP A 145 25.55 -0.98 0.78
C ASP A 145 24.82 0.21 1.42
N TRP A 146 23.51 0.31 1.27
CA TRP A 146 22.72 1.32 1.97
C TRP A 146 22.89 1.24 3.50
N PHE A 147 22.94 0.05 4.09
CA PHE A 147 23.15 -0.11 5.53
C PHE A 147 24.49 0.46 5.98
N LYS A 148 25.56 0.33 5.19
CA LYS A 148 26.86 0.90 5.50
C LYS A 148 26.84 2.43 5.49
N ASP A 149 26.09 3.02 4.55
CA ASP A 149 26.00 4.47 4.41
C ASP A 149 25.06 5.08 5.44
N ILE A 150 23.94 4.45 5.74
CA ILE A 150 23.01 4.86 6.81
C ILE A 150 23.71 4.90 8.18
N ALA A 151 24.66 4.01 8.43
CA ALA A 151 25.45 4.04 9.66
C ALA A 151 26.34 5.29 9.81
N LYS A 152 26.62 6.01 8.72
CA LYS A 152 27.38 7.28 8.69
C LYS A 152 26.49 8.51 8.81
N GLY A 153 25.20 8.38 8.56
CA GLY A 153 24.20 9.46 8.61
C GLY A 153 23.00 9.22 7.68
N PRO A 154 22.08 10.18 7.59
CA PRO A 154 20.95 10.07 6.67
C PRO A 154 21.40 9.94 5.21
N VAL A 155 20.70 9.11 4.45
CA VAL A 155 20.97 8.84 3.03
C VAL A 155 19.75 9.26 2.20
N GLU A 156 19.99 9.92 1.09
CA GLU A 156 18.99 10.24 0.09
C GLU A 156 18.88 9.11 -0.92
N ILE A 157 17.67 8.57 -1.09
CA ILE A 157 17.37 7.54 -2.09
C ILE A 157 16.51 8.19 -3.17
N PRO A 158 16.89 8.09 -4.45
CA PRO A 158 16.09 8.63 -5.54
C PRO A 158 14.64 8.16 -5.49
N SER A 159 13.70 9.10 -5.60
CA SER A 159 12.28 8.78 -5.77
C SER A 159 12.06 8.05 -7.10
N SER A 160 11.13 7.13 -7.13
CA SER A 160 10.75 6.45 -8.35
C SER A 160 9.86 7.30 -9.27
N GLY A 161 9.33 8.43 -8.77
CA GLY A 161 8.55 9.42 -9.53
C GLY A 161 9.38 10.67 -9.87
N GLU A 162 8.67 11.76 -10.15
CA GLU A 162 9.26 13.08 -10.47
C GLU A 162 9.54 13.94 -9.22
N PHE A 163 9.36 13.38 -8.03
CA PHE A 163 9.53 14.08 -6.77
C PHE A 163 10.98 14.01 -6.27
N GLU A 164 11.29 14.85 -5.28
CA GLU A 164 12.59 14.84 -4.61
C GLU A 164 12.92 13.47 -3.98
N PRO A 165 14.19 13.13 -3.79
CA PRO A 165 14.62 11.91 -3.11
C PRO A 165 13.96 11.75 -1.73
N ILE A 166 13.72 10.52 -1.32
CA ILE A 166 13.33 10.20 0.06
C ILE A 166 14.58 10.17 0.94
N ILE A 167 14.39 10.44 2.22
CA ILE A 167 15.46 10.37 3.22
C ILE A 167 15.25 9.12 4.07
N ILE A 168 16.31 8.33 4.25
CA ILE A 168 16.34 7.24 5.22
C ILE A 168 17.51 7.43 6.18
N ASP A 169 17.31 7.02 7.43
CA ASP A 169 18.33 7.03 8.48
C ASP A 169 18.28 5.74 9.30
N MET A 170 19.05 5.68 10.39
CA MET A 170 19.11 4.51 11.24
C MET A 170 17.73 4.14 11.85
N SER A 171 16.79 5.10 11.97
CA SER A 171 15.45 4.82 12.46
C SER A 171 14.67 3.90 11.52
N PHE A 172 14.89 3.99 10.19
CA PHE A 172 14.31 3.07 9.21
C PHE A 172 14.73 1.63 9.49
N VAL A 173 16.04 1.39 9.65
CA VAL A 173 16.59 0.04 9.90
C VAL A 173 16.09 -0.53 11.23
N THR A 174 16.16 0.29 12.27
CA THR A 174 15.76 -0.11 13.63
C THR A 174 14.29 -0.46 13.70
N ASP A 175 13.43 0.36 13.11
CA ASP A 175 11.98 0.19 13.11
C ASP A 175 11.56 -1.05 12.31
N MET A 176 12.17 -1.26 11.14
CA MET A 176 11.97 -2.47 10.35
C MET A 176 12.36 -3.74 11.13
N GLY A 177 13.48 -3.70 11.83
CA GLY A 177 13.98 -4.81 12.64
C GLY A 177 13.12 -5.12 13.88
N GLN A 178 12.42 -4.14 14.41
CA GLN A 178 11.53 -4.28 15.58
C GLN A 178 10.14 -4.83 15.22
N PHE A 179 9.69 -4.66 13.97
CA PHE A 179 8.37 -5.11 13.58
C PHE A 179 8.28 -6.64 13.49
N ARG A 180 7.40 -7.20 14.30
CA ARG A 180 7.19 -8.65 14.36
C ARG A 180 6.14 -9.11 13.35
N VAL A 181 6.56 -9.29 12.11
CA VAL A 181 5.71 -9.64 10.96
C VAL A 181 4.94 -10.96 11.19
N LYS A 182 5.59 -12.00 11.68
CA LYS A 182 4.96 -13.32 11.87
C LYS A 182 3.73 -13.30 12.79
N PRO A 183 3.76 -12.65 13.98
CA PRO A 183 2.56 -12.46 14.80
C PRO A 183 1.48 -11.64 14.12
N ALA A 184 1.83 -10.61 13.31
CA ALA A 184 0.87 -9.80 12.58
C ALA A 184 0.14 -10.62 11.50
N LEU A 185 0.89 -11.40 10.70
CA LEU A 185 0.31 -12.29 9.69
C LEU A 185 -0.66 -13.31 10.30
N LYS A 186 -0.30 -13.92 11.44
CA LYS A 186 -1.16 -14.88 12.15
C LYS A 186 -2.49 -14.27 12.63
N LYS A 187 -2.56 -12.96 12.80
CA LYS A 187 -3.75 -12.22 13.26
C LYS A 187 -4.44 -11.45 12.13
N LEU A 188 -4.05 -11.68 10.90
CA LEU A 188 -4.67 -11.05 9.74
C LEU A 188 -5.96 -11.81 9.38
N TYR A 189 -7.02 -11.56 10.15
CA TYR A 189 -8.32 -12.23 9.99
C TYR A 189 -9.20 -11.66 8.86
N PRO A 190 -9.17 -10.34 8.54
CA PRO A 190 -9.99 -9.84 7.43
C PRO A 190 -9.64 -10.54 6.11
N PRO A 191 -10.63 -10.76 5.24
CA PRO A 191 -10.41 -11.32 3.91
C PRO A 191 -9.25 -10.64 3.20
N THR A 192 -8.32 -11.42 2.67
CA THR A 192 -7.07 -10.87 2.12
C THR A 192 -6.72 -11.51 0.79
N LEU A 193 -6.55 -10.68 -0.23
CA LEU A 193 -5.99 -11.05 -1.52
C LEU A 193 -4.51 -10.65 -1.57
N ILE A 194 -3.66 -11.59 -2.00
CA ILE A 194 -2.27 -11.27 -2.42
C ILE A 194 -2.16 -11.56 -3.91
N VAL A 195 -1.65 -10.60 -4.68
CA VAL A 195 -1.32 -10.77 -6.10
C VAL A 195 0.18 -10.59 -6.26
N GLN A 196 0.86 -11.61 -6.79
CA GLN A 196 2.32 -11.67 -6.86
C GLN A 196 2.80 -12.12 -8.23
N GLY A 197 3.78 -11.42 -8.78
CA GLY A 197 4.45 -11.81 -10.02
C GLY A 197 5.39 -12.99 -9.84
N THR A 198 5.40 -13.94 -10.79
CA THR A 198 6.29 -15.11 -10.69
C THR A 198 7.75 -14.82 -11.05
N LYS A 199 8.02 -13.66 -11.69
CA LYS A 199 9.37 -13.16 -11.99
C LYS A 199 9.73 -11.89 -11.23
N ASP A 200 9.13 -11.70 -10.06
CA ASP A 200 9.45 -10.58 -9.18
C ASP A 200 10.84 -10.79 -8.57
N ASP A 201 11.78 -9.94 -8.95
CA ASP A 201 13.18 -9.96 -8.51
C ASP A 201 13.42 -9.12 -7.26
N LYS A 202 12.49 -8.25 -6.89
CA LYS A 202 12.58 -7.39 -5.69
C LYS A 202 11.92 -8.06 -4.47
N VAL A 203 10.77 -8.69 -4.69
CA VAL A 203 10.06 -9.49 -3.69
C VAL A 203 9.83 -10.89 -4.26
N PRO A 204 10.77 -11.82 -4.07
CA PRO A 204 10.67 -13.18 -4.61
C PRO A 204 9.38 -13.88 -4.19
N LEU A 205 8.71 -14.55 -5.15
CA LEU A 205 7.45 -15.27 -4.94
C LEU A 205 7.50 -16.24 -3.74
N GLU A 206 8.64 -16.89 -3.53
CA GLU A 206 8.81 -17.84 -2.43
C GLU A 206 8.69 -17.18 -1.04
N LEU A 207 9.09 -15.92 -0.92
CA LEU A 207 8.90 -15.17 0.32
C LEU A 207 7.43 -14.83 0.53
N THR A 208 6.72 -14.48 -0.53
CA THR A 208 5.28 -14.23 -0.49
C THR A 208 4.50 -15.50 -0.14
N LYS A 209 4.83 -16.65 -0.75
CA LYS A 209 4.27 -17.96 -0.38
C LYS A 209 4.52 -18.29 1.09
N LYS A 210 5.74 -18.06 1.56
CA LYS A 210 6.09 -18.25 2.97
C LYS A 210 5.29 -17.33 3.90
N ALA A 211 5.10 -16.07 3.55
CA ALA A 211 4.26 -15.14 4.31
C ALA A 211 2.79 -15.61 4.32
N PHE A 212 2.26 -15.99 3.17
CA PHE A 212 0.90 -16.49 3.00
C PHE A 212 0.64 -17.73 3.88
N SER A 213 1.60 -18.67 3.93
CA SER A 213 1.48 -19.87 4.79
C SER A 213 1.45 -19.57 6.29
N MET A 214 1.80 -18.33 6.72
CA MET A 214 1.73 -17.89 8.11
C MET A 214 0.39 -17.24 8.49
N MET A 215 -0.44 -16.89 7.48
CA MET A 215 -1.78 -16.33 7.68
C MET A 215 -2.76 -17.41 8.16
N PRO A 216 -3.95 -17.05 8.67
CA PRO A 216 -4.99 -18.03 8.91
C PRO A 216 -5.27 -18.84 7.64
N GLN A 217 -5.40 -20.16 7.80
CA GLN A 217 -5.59 -21.08 6.66
C GLN A 217 -7.10 -21.34 6.50
N ASP A 218 -7.80 -20.40 5.90
CA ASP A 218 -9.24 -20.45 5.61
C ASP A 218 -9.51 -19.92 4.19
N ASP A 219 -10.76 -20.01 3.75
CA ASP A 219 -11.18 -19.60 2.42
C ASP A 219 -11.25 -18.06 2.23
N ASN A 220 -10.98 -17.30 3.29
CA ASN A 220 -10.96 -15.83 3.26
C ASN A 220 -9.63 -15.25 2.79
N HIS A 221 -8.65 -16.10 2.49
CA HIS A 221 -7.33 -15.66 2.01
C HIS A 221 -6.99 -16.29 0.68
N LYS A 222 -6.51 -15.47 -0.27
CA LYS A 222 -6.15 -15.93 -1.62
C LYS A 222 -4.80 -15.38 -2.03
N LEU A 223 -3.93 -16.26 -2.55
CA LEU A 223 -2.71 -15.88 -3.27
C LEU A 223 -2.92 -16.15 -4.76
N VAL A 224 -2.72 -15.14 -5.58
CA VAL A 224 -2.74 -15.21 -7.05
C VAL A 224 -1.34 -15.00 -7.60
N GLU A 225 -0.87 -15.94 -8.39
CA GLU A 225 0.42 -15.90 -9.08
C GLU A 225 0.21 -15.42 -10.52
N VAL A 226 0.73 -14.23 -10.85
CA VAL A 226 0.68 -13.67 -12.21
C VAL A 226 1.93 -14.11 -12.97
N GLN A 227 1.74 -14.94 -13.99
CA GLN A 227 2.82 -15.55 -14.74
C GLN A 227 3.68 -14.50 -15.45
N ASN A 228 5.00 -14.63 -15.31
CA ASN A 228 6.01 -13.74 -15.89
C ASN A 228 5.95 -12.27 -15.46
N ALA A 229 5.07 -11.86 -14.56
CA ALA A 229 5.07 -10.52 -14.01
C ALA A 229 6.31 -10.28 -13.13
N THR A 230 6.97 -9.15 -13.35
CA THR A 230 8.06 -8.64 -12.52
C THR A 230 7.50 -7.74 -11.42
N HIS A 231 8.37 -7.18 -10.56
CA HIS A 231 7.97 -6.22 -9.53
C HIS A 231 7.26 -4.98 -10.09
N ASP A 232 7.65 -4.54 -11.27
CA ASP A 232 7.07 -3.36 -11.93
C ASP A 232 5.70 -3.64 -12.59
N PHE A 233 5.32 -4.89 -12.83
CA PHE A 233 4.07 -5.39 -13.45
C PHE A 233 3.40 -4.36 -14.36
N LYS A 234 4.06 -3.99 -15.46
CA LYS A 234 3.60 -3.02 -16.46
C LYS A 234 2.55 -3.63 -17.40
N GLU A 235 1.79 -2.77 -18.07
CA GLU A 235 0.88 -3.10 -19.19
C GLU A 235 -0.09 -4.24 -18.90
N ILE A 236 0.08 -5.40 -19.55
CA ILE A 236 -0.83 -6.53 -19.42
C ILE A 236 -0.86 -7.11 -18.00
N HIS A 237 0.29 -7.19 -17.35
CA HIS A 237 0.36 -7.67 -15.97
C HIS A 237 -0.35 -6.71 -15.00
N LEU A 238 -0.26 -5.39 -15.23
CA LEU A 238 -1.06 -4.44 -14.44
C LEU A 238 -2.56 -4.69 -14.62
N GLN A 239 -3.00 -5.00 -15.83
CA GLN A 239 -4.41 -5.34 -16.09
C GLN A 239 -4.83 -6.60 -15.32
N GLU A 240 -3.96 -7.63 -15.25
CA GLU A 240 -4.22 -8.84 -14.47
C GLU A 240 -4.32 -8.54 -12.97
N PHE A 241 -3.40 -7.75 -12.40
CA PHE A 241 -3.46 -7.29 -11.00
C PHE A 241 -4.76 -6.55 -10.70
N ILE A 242 -5.16 -5.62 -11.58
CA ILE A 242 -6.42 -4.88 -11.45
C ILE A 242 -7.62 -5.82 -11.54
N GLN A 243 -7.62 -6.76 -12.50
CA GLN A 243 -8.75 -7.67 -12.69
C GLN A 243 -8.95 -8.59 -11.49
N GLU A 244 -7.86 -9.15 -10.92
CA GLU A 244 -7.94 -9.96 -9.70
C GLU A 244 -8.45 -9.13 -8.52
N THR A 245 -8.02 -7.88 -8.41
CA THR A 245 -8.52 -6.95 -7.39
C THR A 245 -10.02 -6.68 -7.56
N VAL A 246 -10.50 -6.39 -8.78
CA VAL A 246 -11.92 -6.20 -9.08
C VAL A 246 -12.74 -7.46 -8.74
N ASN A 247 -12.26 -8.62 -9.14
CA ASN A 247 -12.93 -9.89 -8.85
C ASN A 247 -13.04 -10.15 -7.36
N TRP A 248 -11.98 -9.82 -6.61
CA TRP A 248 -11.94 -9.95 -5.16
C TRP A 248 -12.93 -9.02 -4.46
N LEU A 249 -12.87 -7.73 -4.78
CA LEU A 249 -13.70 -6.72 -4.12
C LEU A 249 -15.21 -6.97 -4.28
N LYS A 250 -15.66 -7.54 -5.41
CA LYS A 250 -17.06 -7.92 -5.64
C LYS A 250 -17.62 -8.90 -4.61
N ASN A 251 -16.78 -9.66 -3.93
CA ASN A 251 -17.21 -10.64 -2.95
C ASN A 251 -17.39 -10.05 -1.55
N TYR A 252 -16.83 -8.86 -1.29
CA TYR A 252 -16.75 -8.28 0.05
C TYR A 252 -17.34 -6.87 0.17
N PHE A 253 -17.54 -6.17 -0.93
CA PHE A 253 -18.21 -4.87 -1.00
C PHE A 253 -19.57 -4.97 -1.66
#